data_df4640769c350ed6aac00c5bee0adb16
#
_entry.id   df4640769c350ed6aac00c5bee0adb16
#
_cell.length_a   1.000
_cell.length_b   1.000
_cell.length_c   1.000
_cell.angle_alpha   90.00
_cell.angle_beta   90.00
_cell.angle_gamma   90.00
#
_symmetry.space_group_name_H-M   'P 1'
#
loop_
_entity.id
_entity.type
_entity.pdbx_description
1 polymer ?
#
loop_
_entity_poly.entity_id
_entity_poly.type
_entity_poly.pdbx_seq_one_letter_code
_entity_poly.pdbx_strand_id
1 'polypeptide(L)'
;MAIELITGNEKKGELARLMRTKGKHCDGGGLYLQVASPGQASWVWRHKETWRSIGPASVYKVDKAREIARKLREAAHEGRDPFQMLTAGRARPVRATFAEWLSKYLDKKQSQWAPSNRDRERRDHERTFAQLPEFIALPVNAVDQAAKNDALEKLGKSARRKATSWIDAVIRYAETGVIIQRGPGDDEVEHHEAMPWRDVPAFYAGIAKIAGDDARALQWTILTGARTDEVIGAKHKAPATWGEITDVDGQPTWVIPKTRMKGRKMHRVPLSPAALALLGERRADNIPLFKVSSVNALLNTLKANGGDSYTVHGMRTSFTEWVAAETDWSDDLADRCIAHERRSKVRKAYQRDDLLPKRRLIMQAWADFVTVR
;
A
#
# COMPACT_ATOMS: atom_id res chain seq x y z
N MET A 1 -43.11 -7.71 33.95
CA MET A 1 -42.60 -6.76 32.89
C MET A 1 -43.33 -7.09 31.60
N ALA A 2 -43.81 -6.08 30.91
CA ALA A 2 -44.45 -6.28 29.59
C ALA A 2 -43.45 -6.95 28.62
N ILE A 3 -43.91 -7.90 27.86
CA ILE A 3 -43.15 -8.64 26.83
C ILE A 3 -43.93 -8.61 25.53
N GLU A 4 -43.23 -8.85 24.41
CA GLU A 4 -43.82 -8.90 23.06
C GLU A 4 -44.47 -7.57 22.63
N LEU A 5 -43.77 -6.45 22.89
CA LEU A 5 -44.27 -5.11 22.61
C LEU A 5 -44.19 -4.77 21.10
N ILE A 6 -43.27 -5.37 20.36
CA ILE A 6 -43.17 -5.20 18.91
C ILE A 6 -44.12 -6.23 18.26
N THR A 7 -45.18 -5.76 17.62
CA THR A 7 -46.11 -6.66 16.92
C THR A 7 -45.39 -7.33 15.74
N GLY A 8 -45.17 -8.65 15.89
CA GLY A 8 -44.44 -9.49 14.90
C GLY A 8 -45.17 -9.73 13.60
N ASN A 9 -46.33 -9.10 13.40
CA ASN A 9 -47.13 -9.25 12.22
C ASN A 9 -46.57 -8.44 11.05
N GLU A 10 -45.80 -9.10 10.17
CA GLU A 10 -45.21 -8.49 8.97
C GLU A 10 -46.26 -7.76 8.10
N LYS A 11 -47.53 -8.18 8.17
CA LYS A 11 -48.63 -7.54 7.43
C LYS A 11 -49.00 -6.14 7.95
N LYS A 12 -48.68 -5.77 9.17
CA LYS A 12 -48.96 -4.44 9.75
C LYS A 12 -47.82 -3.44 9.61
N GLY A 13 -46.69 -3.83 9.05
CA GLY A 13 -45.61 -2.89 8.73
C GLY A 13 -44.84 -2.27 9.91
N GLU A 14 -45.18 -2.62 11.18
CA GLU A 14 -44.55 -2.01 12.36
C GLU A 14 -43.07 -2.36 12.46
N LEU A 15 -42.71 -3.64 12.36
CA LEU A 15 -41.33 -4.08 12.36
C LEU A 15 -40.53 -3.42 11.22
N ALA A 16 -41.11 -3.38 10.00
CA ALA A 16 -40.49 -2.74 8.85
C ALA A 16 -40.27 -1.22 9.06
N ARG A 17 -41.21 -0.55 9.74
CA ARG A 17 -41.06 0.87 10.12
C ARG A 17 -39.94 1.05 11.15
N LEU A 18 -39.92 0.22 12.19
CA LEU A 18 -38.92 0.28 13.25
C LEU A 18 -37.52 0.02 12.68
N MET A 19 -37.34 -0.91 11.73
CA MET A 19 -36.07 -1.20 11.07
C MET A 19 -35.52 -0.04 10.24
N ARG A 20 -36.33 0.99 9.95
CA ARG A 20 -35.89 2.23 9.27
C ARG A 20 -35.61 3.38 10.26
N THR A 21 -35.99 3.23 11.52
CA THR A 21 -35.85 4.26 12.53
C THR A 21 -34.65 3.96 13.40
N LYS A 22 -33.60 4.75 13.28
CA LYS A 22 -32.38 4.61 14.09
C LYS A 22 -32.70 4.67 15.60
N GLY A 23 -32.20 3.68 16.35
CA GLY A 23 -32.42 3.64 17.80
C GLY A 23 -32.50 2.23 18.34
N LYS A 24 -32.88 2.13 19.62
CA LYS A 24 -33.16 0.87 20.32
C LYS A 24 -34.64 0.80 20.62
N HIS A 25 -35.33 -0.13 20.02
CA HIS A 25 -36.77 -0.34 20.17
C HIS A 25 -37.00 -1.55 21.11
N CYS A 26 -37.67 -1.33 22.22
CA CYS A 26 -37.89 -2.34 23.26
C CYS A 26 -38.98 -3.32 22.81
N ASP A 27 -38.70 -4.63 22.89
CA ASP A 27 -39.71 -5.71 22.73
C ASP A 27 -40.16 -6.27 24.09
N GLY A 28 -39.56 -5.81 25.18
CA GLY A 28 -39.84 -6.28 26.53
C GLY A 28 -38.93 -7.42 26.98
N GLY A 29 -38.94 -7.69 28.31
CA GLY A 29 -38.14 -8.78 28.87
C GLY A 29 -36.64 -8.72 28.62
N GLY A 30 -36.11 -7.53 28.39
CA GLY A 30 -34.68 -7.30 28.06
C GLY A 30 -34.35 -7.44 26.56
N LEU A 31 -35.30 -7.76 25.70
CA LEU A 31 -35.11 -7.85 24.26
C LEU A 31 -35.35 -6.50 23.57
N TYR A 32 -34.44 -6.12 22.69
CA TYR A 32 -34.50 -4.89 21.91
C TYR A 32 -34.10 -5.14 20.46
N LEU A 33 -34.77 -4.41 19.56
CA LEU A 33 -34.32 -4.23 18.18
C LEU A 33 -33.42 -2.99 18.13
N GLN A 34 -32.12 -3.16 17.88
CA GLN A 34 -31.19 -2.07 17.69
C GLN A 34 -31.00 -1.80 16.21
N VAL A 35 -31.28 -0.58 15.77
CA VAL A 35 -31.11 -0.12 14.40
C VAL A 35 -29.98 0.91 14.36
N ALA A 36 -28.89 0.55 13.69
CA ALA A 36 -27.73 1.43 13.51
C ALA A 36 -27.94 2.42 12.35
N SER A 37 -28.52 1.91 11.26
CA SER A 37 -28.96 2.68 10.09
C SER A 37 -30.10 1.94 9.37
N PRO A 38 -30.86 2.58 8.48
CA PRO A 38 -31.91 1.91 7.72
C PRO A 38 -31.39 0.63 7.03
N GLY A 39 -32.01 -0.51 7.31
CA GLY A 39 -31.59 -1.82 6.81
C GLY A 39 -30.50 -2.53 7.63
N GLN A 40 -29.89 -1.88 8.61
CA GLN A 40 -28.91 -2.47 9.54
C GLN A 40 -29.52 -2.57 10.94
N ALA A 41 -30.30 -3.62 11.15
CA ALA A 41 -30.95 -3.90 12.42
C ALA A 41 -30.48 -5.24 12.99
N SER A 42 -30.31 -5.28 14.32
CA SER A 42 -29.92 -6.47 15.07
C SER A 42 -30.74 -6.61 16.34
N TRP A 43 -31.07 -7.86 16.71
CA TRP A 43 -31.62 -8.15 17.99
C TRP A 43 -30.53 -8.13 19.06
N VAL A 44 -30.78 -7.42 20.18
CA VAL A 44 -29.88 -7.32 21.31
C VAL A 44 -30.65 -7.64 22.58
N TRP A 45 -30.00 -8.27 23.53
CA TRP A 45 -30.60 -8.54 24.84
C TRP A 45 -29.80 -7.86 25.94
N ARG A 46 -30.53 -7.26 26.90
CA ARG A 46 -29.97 -6.56 28.06
C ARG A 46 -30.25 -7.36 29.33
N HIS A 47 -29.19 -7.64 30.09
CA HIS A 47 -29.27 -8.15 31.46
C HIS A 47 -28.45 -7.25 32.38
N LYS A 48 -29.12 -6.67 33.39
CA LYS A 48 -28.54 -5.63 34.24
C LYS A 48 -28.02 -4.47 33.33
N GLU A 49 -26.74 -4.17 33.38
CA GLU A 49 -26.12 -3.13 32.58
C GLU A 49 -25.43 -3.65 31.30
N THR A 50 -25.40 -4.96 31.11
CA THR A 50 -24.69 -5.60 30.01
C THR A 50 -25.62 -5.84 28.82
N TRP A 51 -25.16 -5.43 27.64
CA TRP A 51 -25.83 -5.66 26.36
C TRP A 51 -25.07 -6.68 25.53
N ARG A 52 -25.78 -7.62 24.92
CA ARG A 52 -25.21 -8.59 23.99
C ARG A 52 -26.11 -8.77 22.78
N SER A 53 -25.47 -8.91 21.60
CA SER A 53 -26.19 -9.18 20.37
C SER A 53 -26.65 -10.63 20.30
N ILE A 54 -27.93 -10.82 19.95
CA ILE A 54 -28.49 -12.12 19.54
C ILE A 54 -28.11 -12.39 18.08
N GLY A 55 -28.24 -11.37 17.21
CA GLY A 55 -27.88 -11.48 15.81
C GLY A 55 -28.66 -10.52 14.91
N PRO A 56 -28.33 -10.50 13.59
CA PRO A 56 -29.00 -9.63 12.62
C PRO A 56 -30.49 -9.92 12.50
N ALA A 57 -31.32 -8.88 12.43
CA ALA A 57 -32.77 -9.02 12.27
C ALA A 57 -33.18 -9.57 10.88
N SER A 58 -32.28 -9.52 9.91
CA SER A 58 -32.43 -10.17 8.60
C SER A 58 -32.35 -11.71 8.68
N VAL A 59 -31.64 -12.23 9.68
CA VAL A 59 -31.44 -13.67 9.89
C VAL A 59 -32.40 -14.22 10.97
N TYR A 60 -32.55 -13.48 12.06
CA TYR A 60 -33.39 -13.87 13.17
C TYR A 60 -34.71 -13.12 13.10
N LYS A 61 -35.80 -13.82 12.70
CA LYS A 61 -37.17 -13.27 12.82
C LYS A 61 -37.50 -13.00 14.27
N VAL A 62 -38.46 -12.12 14.54
CA VAL A 62 -38.86 -11.68 15.89
C VAL A 62 -39.15 -12.84 16.82
N ASP A 63 -39.88 -13.88 16.34
CA ASP A 63 -40.25 -15.04 17.17
C ASP A 63 -39.02 -15.82 17.62
N LYS A 64 -38.02 -15.97 16.73
CA LYS A 64 -36.76 -16.65 17.08
C LYS A 64 -35.93 -15.81 18.07
N ALA A 65 -35.93 -14.51 17.93
CA ALA A 65 -35.26 -13.62 18.88
C ALA A 65 -35.90 -13.70 20.29
N ARG A 66 -37.24 -13.79 20.34
CA ARG A 66 -38.02 -13.98 21.58
C ARG A 66 -37.74 -15.32 22.25
N GLU A 67 -37.72 -16.41 21.46
CA GLU A 67 -37.35 -17.74 21.97
C GLU A 67 -35.98 -17.71 22.64
N ILE A 68 -34.98 -17.10 21.98
CA ILE A 68 -33.64 -16.97 22.55
C ILE A 68 -33.68 -16.11 23.82
N ALA A 69 -34.34 -14.96 23.79
CA ALA A 69 -34.46 -14.09 24.96
C ALA A 69 -35.17 -14.76 26.12
N ARG A 70 -36.16 -15.65 25.89
CA ARG A 70 -36.79 -16.48 26.94
C ARG A 70 -35.78 -17.41 27.61
N LYS A 71 -34.98 -18.13 26.80
CA LYS A 71 -33.94 -19.04 27.32
C LYS A 71 -32.87 -18.27 28.11
N LEU A 72 -32.51 -17.06 27.70
CA LEU A 72 -31.56 -16.22 28.42
C LEU A 72 -32.11 -15.77 29.78
N ARG A 73 -33.41 -15.45 29.85
CA ARG A 73 -34.09 -15.12 31.12
C ARG A 73 -34.15 -16.31 32.07
N GLU A 74 -34.49 -17.49 31.54
CA GLU A 74 -34.50 -18.73 32.29
C GLU A 74 -33.13 -19.00 32.92
N ALA A 75 -32.07 -18.96 32.13
CA ALA A 75 -30.70 -19.11 32.62
C ALA A 75 -30.32 -18.10 33.70
N ALA A 76 -30.68 -16.81 33.50
CA ALA A 76 -30.44 -15.77 34.48
C ALA A 76 -31.20 -15.99 35.78
N HIS A 77 -32.43 -16.52 35.71
CA HIS A 77 -33.25 -16.84 36.87
C HIS A 77 -32.66 -18.02 37.67
N GLU A 78 -32.08 -18.98 36.96
CA GLU A 78 -31.41 -20.16 37.56
C GLU A 78 -29.98 -19.84 38.08
N GLY A 79 -29.56 -18.57 38.05
CA GLY A 79 -28.24 -18.16 38.54
C GLY A 79 -27.09 -18.53 37.58
N ARG A 80 -27.40 -19.03 36.40
CA ARG A 80 -26.40 -19.32 35.34
C ARG A 80 -26.09 -18.05 34.57
N ASP A 81 -24.86 -17.90 34.07
CA ASP A 81 -24.52 -16.79 33.17
C ASP A 81 -25.30 -16.91 31.85
N PRO A 82 -26.30 -16.04 31.62
CA PRO A 82 -27.13 -16.14 30.41
C PRO A 82 -26.34 -15.90 29.13
N PHE A 83 -25.22 -15.19 29.19
CA PHE A 83 -24.44 -14.85 28.00
C PHE A 83 -23.60 -16.01 27.50
N GLN A 84 -23.30 -16.99 28.32
CA GLN A 84 -22.66 -18.24 27.88
C GLN A 84 -23.54 -19.00 26.87
N MET A 85 -24.85 -18.89 26.98
CA MET A 85 -25.77 -19.52 26.00
C MET A 85 -25.72 -18.90 24.62
N LEU A 86 -25.46 -17.59 24.51
CA LEU A 86 -25.26 -16.92 23.24
C LEU A 86 -23.92 -17.31 22.57
N THR A 87 -22.96 -17.74 23.36
CA THR A 87 -21.68 -18.25 22.89
C THR A 87 -21.69 -19.77 22.67
N ALA A 88 -22.47 -20.54 23.46
CA ALA A 88 -22.58 -21.99 23.33
C ALA A 88 -23.38 -22.48 22.13
N GLY A 89 -24.36 -21.67 21.64
CA GLY A 89 -25.14 -21.98 20.43
C GLY A 89 -24.45 -21.62 19.12
N ARG A 90 -23.38 -20.86 19.17
CA ARG A 90 -22.42 -20.76 18.09
C ARG A 90 -21.48 -21.95 18.26
N ALA A 91 -21.75 -23.06 17.56
CA ALA A 91 -20.74 -24.08 17.34
C ALA A 91 -19.47 -23.30 16.94
N ARG A 92 -18.47 -23.28 17.85
CA ARG A 92 -17.16 -22.72 17.48
C ARG A 92 -16.71 -23.59 16.32
N PRO A 93 -16.66 -23.10 15.07
CA PRO A 93 -15.98 -23.84 14.04
C PRO A 93 -14.61 -24.19 14.62
N VAL A 94 -14.13 -25.40 14.36
CA VAL A 94 -12.75 -25.80 14.64
C VAL A 94 -11.91 -24.58 14.31
N ARG A 95 -11.28 -24.00 15.32
CA ARG A 95 -10.80 -22.62 15.27
C ARG A 95 -9.64 -22.57 14.30
N ALA A 96 -9.95 -22.28 13.05
CA ALA A 96 -8.94 -22.15 12.04
C ALA A 96 -7.90 -21.14 12.53
N THR A 97 -6.66 -21.58 12.54
CA THR A 97 -5.54 -20.76 13.00
C THR A 97 -5.33 -19.58 12.07
N PHE A 98 -4.58 -18.59 12.54
CA PHE A 98 -4.16 -17.49 11.66
C PHE A 98 -3.40 -18.02 10.43
N ALA A 99 -2.57 -19.07 10.59
CA ALA A 99 -1.86 -19.71 9.48
C ALA A 99 -2.80 -20.25 8.40
N GLU A 100 -3.88 -20.94 8.79
CA GLU A 100 -4.86 -21.47 7.83
C GLU A 100 -5.61 -20.34 7.10
N TRP A 101 -5.96 -19.27 7.79
CA TRP A 101 -6.58 -18.10 7.17
C TRP A 101 -5.60 -17.31 6.30
N LEU A 102 -4.33 -17.21 6.70
CA LEU A 102 -3.28 -16.63 5.88
C LEU A 102 -3.13 -17.38 4.55
N SER A 103 -3.09 -18.72 4.58
CA SER A 103 -3.02 -19.52 3.36
C SER A 103 -4.21 -19.24 2.43
N LYS A 104 -5.43 -19.31 2.96
CA LYS A 104 -6.67 -19.01 2.18
C LYS A 104 -6.68 -17.60 1.62
N TYR A 105 -6.22 -16.63 2.41
CA TYR A 105 -6.08 -15.23 1.98
C TYR A 105 -5.09 -15.10 0.82
N LEU A 106 -3.90 -15.70 0.94
CA LEU A 106 -2.87 -15.64 -0.07
C LEU A 106 -3.31 -16.33 -1.37
N ASP A 107 -3.97 -17.48 -1.30
CA ASP A 107 -4.49 -18.19 -2.46
C ASP A 107 -5.50 -17.35 -3.25
N LYS A 108 -6.36 -16.64 -2.54
CA LYS A 108 -7.33 -15.73 -3.16
C LYS A 108 -6.70 -14.41 -3.62
N LYS A 109 -5.75 -13.88 -2.86
CA LYS A 109 -5.08 -12.60 -3.14
C LYS A 109 -4.13 -12.67 -4.33
N GLN A 110 -3.47 -13.81 -4.55
CA GLN A 110 -2.45 -13.95 -5.59
C GLN A 110 -2.99 -13.68 -7.01
N SER A 111 -4.28 -13.89 -7.26
CA SER A 111 -4.91 -13.57 -8.55
C SER A 111 -4.99 -12.05 -8.81
N GLN A 112 -4.92 -11.24 -7.77
CA GLN A 112 -4.97 -9.77 -7.83
C GLN A 112 -3.58 -9.14 -8.03
N TRP A 113 -2.51 -9.90 -7.77
CA TRP A 113 -1.15 -9.41 -8.00
C TRP A 113 -0.75 -9.50 -9.46
N ALA A 114 0.06 -8.54 -9.91
CA ALA A 114 0.68 -8.63 -11.23
C ALA A 114 1.49 -9.93 -11.34
N PRO A 115 1.43 -10.65 -12.47
CA PRO A 115 2.12 -11.94 -12.63
C PRO A 115 3.60 -11.90 -12.24
N SER A 116 4.31 -10.81 -12.56
CA SER A 116 5.72 -10.60 -12.22
C SER A 116 6.01 -10.47 -10.72
N ASN A 117 5.00 -10.20 -9.90
CA ASN A 117 5.17 -9.98 -8.46
C ASN A 117 4.57 -11.09 -7.59
N ARG A 118 3.76 -11.98 -8.16
CA ARG A 118 3.02 -13.01 -7.44
C ARG A 118 3.88 -13.81 -6.45
N ASP A 119 4.94 -14.41 -6.97
CA ASP A 119 5.81 -15.28 -6.18
C ASP A 119 6.62 -14.50 -5.15
N ARG A 120 6.97 -13.25 -5.46
CA ARG A 120 7.67 -12.38 -4.53
C ARG A 120 6.76 -11.96 -3.38
N GLU A 121 5.56 -11.47 -3.70
CA GLU A 121 4.59 -11.03 -2.68
C GLU A 121 4.20 -12.19 -1.75
N ARG A 122 3.93 -13.39 -2.31
CA ARG A 122 3.63 -14.57 -1.51
C ARG A 122 4.80 -14.94 -0.60
N ARG A 123 6.00 -15.04 -1.13
CA ARG A 123 7.20 -15.36 -0.33
C ARG A 123 7.50 -14.32 0.74
N ASP A 124 7.25 -13.06 0.49
CA ASP A 124 7.43 -12.00 1.49
C ASP A 124 6.48 -12.19 2.67
N HIS A 125 5.21 -12.53 2.44
CA HIS A 125 4.26 -12.87 3.50
C HIS A 125 4.72 -14.12 4.26
N GLU A 126 4.97 -15.23 3.56
CA GLU A 126 5.37 -16.50 4.15
C GLU A 126 6.64 -16.35 5.00
N ARG A 127 7.67 -15.66 4.49
CA ARG A 127 8.91 -15.39 5.21
C ARG A 127 8.70 -14.54 6.45
N THR A 128 7.84 -13.55 6.38
CA THR A 128 7.58 -12.67 7.53
C THR A 128 6.84 -13.43 8.63
N PHE A 129 5.79 -14.16 8.28
CA PHE A 129 5.01 -14.92 9.26
C PHE A 129 5.72 -16.18 9.74
N ALA A 130 6.67 -16.75 9.00
CA ALA A 130 7.53 -17.83 9.50
C ALA A 130 8.40 -17.42 10.69
N GLN A 131 8.63 -16.13 10.91
CA GLN A 131 9.31 -15.60 12.08
C GLN A 131 8.40 -15.53 13.34
N LEU A 132 7.10 -15.81 13.19
CA LEU A 132 6.07 -15.65 14.20
C LEU A 132 5.30 -16.95 14.42
N PRO A 133 5.96 -18.10 14.73
CA PRO A 133 5.30 -19.42 14.78
C PRO A 133 4.20 -19.49 15.84
N GLU A 134 4.41 -18.88 17.01
CA GLU A 134 3.43 -18.84 18.09
C GLU A 134 2.19 -18.01 17.70
N PHE A 135 2.40 -16.88 17.05
CA PHE A 135 1.31 -16.00 16.60
C PHE A 135 0.45 -16.66 15.52
N ILE A 136 1.05 -17.28 14.51
CA ILE A 136 0.30 -17.92 13.43
C ILE A 136 -0.46 -19.18 13.87
N ALA A 137 -0.06 -19.79 14.98
CA ALA A 137 -0.76 -20.92 15.61
C ALA A 137 -2.02 -20.48 16.39
N LEU A 138 -2.15 -19.20 16.72
CA LEU A 138 -3.33 -18.70 17.42
C LEU A 138 -4.59 -18.87 16.55
N PRO A 139 -5.72 -19.22 17.14
CA PRO A 139 -7.01 -19.07 16.48
C PRO A 139 -7.21 -17.62 16.04
N VAL A 140 -7.64 -17.36 14.79
CA VAL A 140 -7.75 -16.00 14.26
C VAL A 140 -8.62 -15.08 15.12
N ASN A 141 -9.65 -15.63 15.76
CA ASN A 141 -10.54 -14.90 16.67
C ASN A 141 -9.95 -14.65 18.07
N ALA A 142 -8.78 -15.20 18.37
CA ALA A 142 -8.02 -14.95 19.60
C ALA A 142 -6.90 -13.92 19.39
N VAL A 143 -6.72 -13.44 18.15
CA VAL A 143 -5.74 -12.40 17.83
C VAL A 143 -6.30 -11.05 18.26
N ASP A 144 -5.99 -10.64 19.46
CA ASP A 144 -6.28 -9.32 20.00
C ASP A 144 -5.13 -8.33 19.78
N GLN A 145 -5.27 -7.11 20.27
CA GLN A 145 -4.25 -6.07 20.10
C GLN A 145 -2.96 -6.39 20.84
N ALA A 146 -3.03 -7.09 21.98
CA ALA A 146 -1.85 -7.49 22.75
C ALA A 146 -1.03 -8.53 21.98
N ALA A 147 -1.70 -9.57 21.45
CA ALA A 147 -1.05 -10.58 20.61
C ALA A 147 -0.43 -9.98 19.33
N LYS A 148 -1.09 -8.98 18.72
CA LYS A 148 -0.52 -8.26 17.58
C LYS A 148 0.76 -7.51 17.95
N ASN A 149 0.73 -6.75 19.05
CA ASN A 149 1.87 -5.96 19.48
C ASN A 149 3.08 -6.85 19.81
N ASP A 150 2.86 -7.93 20.57
CA ASP A 150 3.91 -8.92 20.92
C ASP A 150 4.54 -9.53 19.65
N ALA A 151 3.70 -9.91 18.67
CA ALA A 151 4.19 -10.45 17.41
C ALA A 151 4.99 -9.40 16.62
N LEU A 152 4.51 -8.16 16.55
CA LEU A 152 5.15 -7.10 15.79
C LEU A 152 6.49 -6.66 16.39
N GLU A 153 6.65 -6.74 17.72
CA GLU A 153 7.92 -6.42 18.39
C GLU A 153 9.05 -7.38 18.01
N LYS A 154 8.73 -8.64 17.69
CA LYS A 154 9.69 -9.66 17.23
C LYS A 154 10.24 -9.40 15.84
N LEU A 155 9.65 -8.46 15.08
CA LEU A 155 10.02 -8.14 13.70
C LEU A 155 10.89 -6.88 13.60
N GLY A 156 11.84 -6.90 12.67
CA GLY A 156 12.58 -5.70 12.29
C GLY A 156 11.67 -4.61 11.67
N LYS A 157 12.07 -3.35 11.75
CA LYS A 157 11.27 -2.16 11.38
C LYS A 157 10.49 -2.31 10.05
N SER A 158 11.15 -2.76 8.98
CA SER A 158 10.51 -2.90 7.66
C SER A 158 9.48 -4.03 7.61
N ALA A 159 9.77 -5.18 8.23
CA ALA A 159 8.86 -6.32 8.30
C ALA A 159 7.65 -5.99 9.20
N ARG A 160 7.88 -5.33 10.34
CA ARG A 160 6.84 -4.88 11.26
C ARG A 160 5.78 -4.04 10.57
N ARG A 161 6.17 -3.01 9.82
CA ARG A 161 5.25 -2.15 9.07
C ARG A 161 4.37 -2.93 8.10
N LYS A 162 4.97 -3.83 7.32
CA LYS A 162 4.22 -4.68 6.39
C LYS A 162 3.29 -5.64 7.12
N ALA A 163 3.77 -6.30 8.18
CA ALA A 163 3.02 -7.29 8.94
C ALA A 163 1.77 -6.70 9.60
N THR A 164 1.83 -5.47 10.12
CA THR A 164 0.66 -4.77 10.67
C THR A 164 -0.51 -4.76 9.69
N SER A 165 -0.27 -4.28 8.49
CA SER A 165 -1.27 -4.21 7.43
C SER A 165 -1.75 -5.60 6.96
N TRP A 166 -0.86 -6.58 6.92
CA TRP A 166 -1.19 -7.95 6.51
C TRP A 166 -2.00 -8.70 7.57
N ILE A 167 -1.68 -8.53 8.85
CA ILE A 167 -2.47 -9.12 9.95
C ILE A 167 -3.91 -8.64 9.89
N ASP A 168 -4.11 -7.33 9.76
CA ASP A 168 -5.46 -6.75 9.69
C ASP A 168 -6.23 -7.22 8.44
N ALA A 169 -5.54 -7.38 7.31
CA ALA A 169 -6.15 -7.88 6.09
C ALA A 169 -6.60 -9.35 6.21
N VAL A 170 -5.78 -10.21 6.85
CA VAL A 170 -6.12 -11.62 7.08
C VAL A 170 -7.28 -11.76 8.06
N ILE A 171 -7.27 -11.00 9.18
CA ILE A 171 -8.37 -11.02 10.16
C ILE A 171 -9.67 -10.59 9.50
N ARG A 172 -9.64 -9.47 8.78
CA ARG A 172 -10.83 -8.98 8.07
C ARG A 172 -11.34 -9.98 7.02
N TYR A 173 -10.43 -10.64 6.32
CA TYR A 173 -10.81 -11.70 5.38
C TYR A 173 -11.45 -12.90 6.09
N ALA A 174 -10.96 -13.27 7.26
CA ALA A 174 -11.55 -14.32 8.08
C ALA A 174 -12.97 -13.96 8.56
N GLU A 175 -13.23 -12.70 8.86
CA GLU A 175 -14.52 -12.19 9.31
C GLU A 175 -15.54 -12.05 8.18
N THR A 176 -15.11 -11.57 7.01
CA THR A 176 -16.00 -11.11 5.94
C THR A 176 -15.98 -11.98 4.69
N GLY A 177 -14.96 -12.81 4.50
CA GLY A 177 -14.71 -13.54 3.25
C GLY A 177 -14.30 -12.65 2.06
N VAL A 178 -14.12 -11.33 2.29
CA VAL A 178 -13.86 -10.34 1.24
C VAL A 178 -12.45 -9.79 1.36
N ILE A 179 -11.72 -9.80 0.23
CA ILE A 179 -10.45 -9.07 0.14
C ILE A 179 -10.76 -7.64 -0.27
N ILE A 180 -10.56 -6.71 0.66
CA ILE A 180 -10.71 -5.30 0.36
C ILE A 180 -9.48 -4.85 -0.43
N GLN A 181 -9.68 -4.31 -1.61
CA GLN A 181 -8.66 -3.56 -2.31
C GLN A 181 -8.57 -2.19 -1.65
N ARG A 182 -7.40 -1.87 -1.07
CA ARG A 182 -7.15 -0.51 -0.62
C ARG A 182 -7.20 0.42 -1.83
N GLY A 183 -7.91 1.51 -1.70
CA GLY A 183 -7.89 2.58 -2.68
C GLY A 183 -6.50 3.25 -2.73
N PRO A 184 -6.16 3.93 -3.83
CA PRO A 184 -4.99 4.79 -3.85
C PRO A 184 -5.21 5.91 -2.83
N GLY A 185 -4.42 5.94 -1.76
CA GLY A 185 -4.46 6.96 -0.71
C GLY A 185 -4.67 6.46 0.73
N ASP A 186 -4.99 5.17 0.92
CA ASP A 186 -5.21 4.60 2.27
C ASP A 186 -3.93 4.25 3.04
N ASP A 187 -2.77 4.31 2.39
CA ASP A 187 -1.49 4.14 3.06
C ASP A 187 -0.89 5.52 3.36
N GLU A 188 -0.47 5.74 4.60
CA GLU A 188 0.48 6.80 4.93
C GLU A 188 1.69 6.62 4.00
N VAL A 189 1.82 7.51 3.02
CA VAL A 189 2.94 7.46 2.06
C VAL A 189 4.19 7.82 2.86
N GLU A 190 4.97 6.80 3.24
CA GLU A 190 6.31 7.06 3.76
C GLU A 190 7.11 7.72 2.64
N HIS A 191 7.26 9.02 2.76
CA HIS A 191 8.11 9.77 1.85
C HIS A 191 9.55 9.25 2.00
N HIS A 192 10.14 8.82 0.89
CA HIS A 192 11.57 8.54 0.88
C HIS A 192 12.29 9.83 1.25
N GLU A 193 13.11 9.78 2.30
CA GLU A 193 13.89 10.94 2.73
C GLU A 193 14.69 11.46 1.54
N ALA A 194 14.39 12.70 1.17
CA ALA A 194 14.97 13.40 0.03
C ALA A 194 16.02 14.38 0.53
N MET A 195 17.14 14.49 -0.17
CA MET A 195 18.10 15.56 0.08
C MET A 195 17.43 16.90 -0.27
N PRO A 196 17.48 17.92 0.59
CA PRO A 196 17.03 19.26 0.25
C PRO A 196 17.63 19.67 -1.10
N TRP A 197 16.81 20.12 -2.03
CA TRP A 197 17.30 20.42 -3.38
C TRP A 197 18.45 21.43 -3.40
N ARG A 198 18.52 22.33 -2.43
CA ARG A 198 19.61 23.32 -2.26
C ARG A 198 20.96 22.67 -1.97
N ASP A 199 20.96 21.47 -1.38
CA ASP A 199 22.18 20.75 -1.00
C ASP A 199 22.69 19.86 -2.13
N VAL A 200 21.85 19.57 -3.14
CA VAL A 200 22.18 18.68 -4.26
C VAL A 200 23.42 19.15 -5.05
N PRO A 201 23.61 20.46 -5.38
CA PRO A 201 24.82 20.89 -6.08
C PRO A 201 26.11 20.60 -5.33
N ALA A 202 26.15 20.89 -4.02
CA ALA A 202 27.34 20.63 -3.19
C ALA A 202 27.63 19.12 -3.09
N PHE A 203 26.60 18.32 -2.90
CA PHE A 203 26.69 16.84 -2.91
C PHE A 203 27.18 16.32 -4.27
N TYR A 204 26.61 16.81 -5.37
CA TYR A 204 27.01 16.44 -6.73
C TYR A 204 28.48 16.75 -7.00
N ALA A 205 28.93 17.95 -6.65
CA ALA A 205 30.34 18.35 -6.78
C ALA A 205 31.29 17.44 -5.97
N GLY A 206 30.83 16.93 -4.82
CA GLY A 206 31.56 15.95 -4.02
C GLY A 206 31.73 14.63 -4.75
N ILE A 207 30.65 14.04 -5.21
CA ILE A 207 30.67 12.73 -5.91
C ILE A 207 31.29 12.81 -7.31
N ALA A 208 31.34 13.98 -7.94
CA ALA A 208 31.99 14.18 -9.22
C ALA A 208 33.52 14.01 -9.14
N LYS A 209 34.11 14.11 -7.95
CA LYS A 209 35.56 13.89 -7.71
C LYS A 209 35.91 12.39 -7.55
N ILE A 210 34.88 11.54 -7.45
CA ILE A 210 35.07 10.11 -7.21
C ILE A 210 35.17 9.38 -8.54
N ALA A 211 36.26 8.64 -8.71
CA ALA A 211 36.44 7.81 -9.90
C ALA A 211 35.57 6.54 -9.87
N GLY A 212 35.18 6.07 -11.04
CA GLY A 212 34.49 4.78 -11.21
C GLY A 212 33.03 4.89 -11.60
N ASP A 213 32.48 3.77 -12.04
CA ASP A 213 31.13 3.69 -12.61
C ASP A 213 30.02 3.85 -11.58
N ASP A 214 30.25 3.49 -10.32
CA ASP A 214 29.27 3.65 -9.24
C ASP A 214 28.93 5.13 -9.01
N ALA A 215 29.98 5.98 -8.95
CA ALA A 215 29.80 7.43 -8.79
C ALA A 215 29.19 8.07 -10.06
N ARG A 216 29.66 7.67 -11.25
CA ARG A 216 29.10 8.17 -12.53
C ARG A 216 27.63 7.79 -12.71
N ALA A 217 27.27 6.56 -12.33
CA ALA A 217 25.87 6.09 -12.39
C ALA A 217 24.97 6.86 -11.41
N LEU A 218 25.48 7.22 -10.22
CA LEU A 218 24.75 8.07 -9.27
C LEU A 218 24.56 9.48 -9.82
N GLN A 219 25.63 10.10 -10.37
CA GLN A 219 25.58 11.40 -11.02
C GLN A 219 24.57 11.42 -12.18
N TRP A 220 24.59 10.36 -13.04
CA TRP A 220 23.62 10.18 -14.10
C TRP A 220 22.19 10.11 -13.57
N THR A 221 21.98 9.35 -12.49
CA THR A 221 20.66 9.20 -11.86
C THR A 221 20.12 10.54 -11.36
N ILE A 222 20.98 11.39 -10.79
CA ILE A 222 20.62 12.73 -10.32
C ILE A 222 20.25 13.63 -11.52
N LEU A 223 21.08 13.68 -12.56
CA LEU A 223 20.87 14.55 -13.71
C LEU A 223 19.65 14.15 -14.56
N THR A 224 19.34 12.87 -14.62
CA THR A 224 18.22 12.34 -15.45
C THR A 224 16.92 12.15 -14.68
N GLY A 225 16.96 12.20 -13.34
CA GLY A 225 15.82 11.88 -12.50
C GLY A 225 15.33 10.42 -12.66
N ALA A 226 16.16 9.53 -13.18
CA ALA A 226 15.81 8.12 -13.42
C ALA A 226 15.68 7.31 -12.13
N ARG A 227 15.02 6.16 -12.20
CA ARG A 227 15.02 5.18 -11.10
C ARG A 227 16.30 4.36 -11.13
N THR A 228 16.77 3.97 -9.95
CA THR A 228 17.96 3.12 -9.83
C THR A 228 17.92 1.90 -10.75
N ASP A 229 16.79 1.20 -10.78
CA ASP A 229 16.61 0.00 -11.61
C ASP A 229 16.51 0.29 -13.12
N GLU A 230 16.24 1.52 -13.50
CA GLU A 230 16.29 2.00 -14.89
C GLU A 230 17.73 2.23 -15.34
N VAL A 231 18.63 2.59 -14.44
CA VAL A 231 20.06 2.85 -14.74
C VAL A 231 20.90 1.58 -14.65
N ILE A 232 20.92 0.95 -13.50
CA ILE A 232 21.84 -0.16 -13.21
C ILE A 232 21.18 -1.55 -13.30
N GLY A 233 19.89 -1.60 -13.64
CA GLY A 233 19.15 -2.85 -13.68
C GLY A 233 18.72 -3.36 -12.31
N ALA A 234 18.18 -4.58 -12.27
CA ALA A 234 17.77 -5.30 -11.07
C ALA A 234 17.76 -6.80 -11.36
N LYS A 235 17.47 -7.65 -10.37
CA LYS A 235 17.49 -9.13 -10.50
C LYS A 235 16.82 -9.67 -11.78
N HIS A 236 15.79 -8.98 -12.30
CA HIS A 236 15.03 -9.39 -13.49
C HIS A 236 14.87 -8.25 -14.51
N LYS A 237 15.75 -7.26 -14.46
CA LYS A 237 15.79 -6.11 -15.38
C LYS A 237 17.22 -5.90 -15.85
N ALA A 238 17.41 -5.82 -17.14
CA ALA A 238 18.69 -5.42 -17.70
C ALA A 238 19.06 -3.98 -17.31
N PRO A 239 20.34 -3.63 -17.18
CA PRO A 239 20.78 -2.25 -17.02
C PRO A 239 20.55 -1.42 -18.30
N ALA A 240 20.71 -0.11 -18.20
CA ALA A 240 20.76 0.77 -19.35
C ALA A 240 21.94 0.45 -20.25
N THR A 241 21.74 0.44 -21.57
CA THR A 241 22.77 0.13 -22.55
C THR A 241 22.98 1.26 -23.53
N TRP A 242 24.10 1.24 -24.25
CA TRP A 242 24.43 2.21 -25.26
C TRP A 242 23.42 2.27 -26.42
N GLY A 243 22.75 1.16 -26.74
CA GLY A 243 21.70 1.11 -27.75
C GLY A 243 20.44 1.90 -27.39
N GLU A 244 20.30 2.31 -26.13
CA GLU A 244 19.20 3.16 -25.66
C GLU A 244 19.50 4.66 -25.82
N ILE A 245 20.77 5.03 -26.12
CA ILE A 245 21.17 6.43 -26.37
C ILE A 245 21.06 6.67 -27.87
N THR A 246 20.06 7.45 -28.24
CA THR A 246 19.73 7.72 -29.65
C THR A 246 19.56 9.22 -29.88
N ASP A 247 19.60 9.60 -31.15
CA ASP A 247 19.18 10.96 -31.58
C ASP A 247 17.66 10.95 -31.77
N VAL A 248 16.99 11.96 -31.22
CA VAL A 248 15.57 12.23 -31.45
C VAL A 248 15.45 13.71 -31.81
N ASP A 249 15.03 14.00 -33.04
CA ASP A 249 14.89 15.35 -33.54
C ASP A 249 16.21 16.16 -33.51
N GLY A 250 17.34 15.52 -33.86
CA GLY A 250 18.67 16.14 -33.84
C GLY A 250 19.26 16.33 -32.45
N GLN A 251 18.73 15.66 -31.44
CA GLN A 251 19.10 15.86 -30.04
C GLN A 251 19.29 14.54 -29.27
N PRO A 252 20.36 14.40 -28.52
CA PRO A 252 20.62 13.18 -27.75
C PRO A 252 19.52 12.91 -26.72
N THR A 253 19.07 11.68 -26.72
CA THR A 253 17.94 11.23 -25.90
C THR A 253 18.18 9.80 -25.44
N TRP A 254 17.95 9.54 -24.17
CA TRP A 254 17.91 8.18 -23.64
C TRP A 254 16.49 7.63 -23.79
N VAL A 255 16.32 6.61 -24.63
CA VAL A 255 15.03 5.98 -24.94
C VAL A 255 14.93 4.66 -24.18
N ILE A 256 14.25 4.68 -23.03
CA ILE A 256 14.06 3.50 -22.19
C ILE A 256 12.90 2.67 -22.75
N PRO A 257 13.12 1.41 -23.17
CA PRO A 257 12.08 0.59 -23.77
C PRO A 257 11.01 0.20 -22.74
N LYS A 258 9.78 -0.02 -23.22
CA LYS A 258 8.62 -0.37 -22.37
C LYS A 258 8.84 -1.59 -21.46
N THR A 259 9.68 -2.52 -21.89
CA THR A 259 10.02 -3.74 -21.13
C THR A 259 10.79 -3.46 -19.86
N ARG A 260 11.52 -2.34 -19.80
CA ARG A 260 12.30 -1.92 -18.64
C ARG A 260 11.54 -0.94 -17.74
N MET A 261 10.46 -0.35 -18.21
CA MET A 261 9.66 0.63 -17.45
C MET A 261 8.62 -0.03 -16.55
N LYS A 262 8.50 0.44 -15.30
CA LYS A 262 7.48 -0.02 -14.34
C LYS A 262 6.06 0.13 -14.89
N GLY A 263 5.79 1.22 -15.63
CA GLY A 263 4.49 1.53 -16.24
C GLY A 263 4.25 0.87 -17.61
N ARG A 264 5.18 0.02 -18.10
CA ARG A 264 5.12 -0.63 -19.43
C ARG A 264 4.88 0.35 -20.61
N LYS A 265 5.36 1.59 -20.47
CA LYS A 265 5.37 2.59 -21.52
C LYS A 265 6.81 3.00 -21.75
N MET A 266 7.18 3.16 -23.02
CA MET A 266 8.48 3.73 -23.40
C MET A 266 8.64 5.11 -22.77
N HIS A 267 9.84 5.43 -22.32
CA HIS A 267 10.15 6.74 -21.75
C HIS A 267 11.36 7.34 -22.44
N ARG A 268 11.23 8.56 -22.90
CA ARG A 268 12.31 9.34 -23.53
C ARG A 268 12.84 10.34 -22.50
N VAL A 269 14.10 10.29 -22.19
CA VAL A 269 14.77 11.21 -21.26
C VAL A 269 15.70 12.12 -22.05
N PRO A 270 15.41 13.43 -22.15
CA PRO A 270 16.33 14.37 -22.77
C PRO A 270 17.66 14.39 -22.02
N LEU A 271 18.77 14.35 -22.75
CA LEU A 271 20.10 14.36 -22.15
C LEU A 271 20.72 15.75 -22.26
N SER A 272 21.17 16.28 -21.10
CA SER A 272 22.00 17.48 -21.06
C SER A 272 23.44 17.15 -21.43
N PRO A 273 24.25 18.14 -21.87
CA PRO A 273 25.69 17.96 -22.10
C PRO A 273 26.40 17.38 -20.87
N ALA A 274 26.02 17.81 -19.66
CA ALA A 274 26.60 17.27 -18.40
C ALA A 274 26.30 15.77 -18.23
N ALA A 275 25.08 15.33 -18.56
CA ALA A 275 24.75 13.90 -18.52
C ALA A 275 25.55 13.12 -19.58
N LEU A 276 25.64 13.62 -20.79
CA LEU A 276 26.41 12.97 -21.88
C LEU A 276 27.90 12.82 -21.53
N ALA A 277 28.49 13.83 -20.87
CA ALA A 277 29.89 13.79 -20.46
C ALA A 277 30.20 12.64 -19.50
N LEU A 278 29.23 12.14 -18.75
CA LEU A 278 29.40 10.98 -17.88
C LEU A 278 29.55 9.67 -18.62
N LEU A 279 29.12 9.57 -19.88
CA LEU A 279 29.16 8.33 -20.65
C LEU A 279 30.52 8.05 -21.25
N GLY A 280 31.29 9.11 -21.60
CA GLY A 280 32.55 8.97 -22.33
C GLY A 280 32.35 8.54 -23.79
N GLU A 281 33.31 7.79 -24.33
CA GLU A 281 33.25 7.31 -25.71
C GLU A 281 32.14 6.27 -25.92
N ARG A 282 31.46 6.38 -27.08
CA ARG A 282 30.40 5.44 -27.46
C ARG A 282 30.96 4.03 -27.62
N ARG A 283 30.23 3.06 -27.07
CA ARG A 283 30.51 1.63 -27.16
C ARG A 283 29.41 0.91 -27.96
N ALA A 284 29.57 -0.39 -28.16
CA ALA A 284 28.56 -1.20 -28.82
C ALA A 284 27.21 -1.18 -28.08
N ASP A 285 26.11 -1.28 -28.80
CA ASP A 285 24.75 -1.06 -28.33
C ASP A 285 24.34 -1.97 -27.16
N ASN A 286 24.87 -3.17 -27.08
CA ASN A 286 24.59 -4.14 -26.01
C ASN A 286 25.38 -3.92 -24.72
N ILE A 287 26.34 -3.00 -24.71
CA ILE A 287 27.19 -2.75 -23.55
C ILE A 287 26.41 -1.86 -22.55
N PRO A 288 26.43 -2.20 -21.25
CA PRO A 288 25.87 -1.34 -20.22
C PRO A 288 26.52 0.05 -20.19
N LEU A 289 25.75 1.09 -19.91
CA LEU A 289 26.26 2.46 -19.75
C LEU A 289 27.26 2.54 -18.61
N PHE A 290 27.00 1.83 -17.53
CA PHE A 290 27.85 1.78 -16.34
C PHE A 290 28.06 0.35 -15.86
N LYS A 291 29.29 -0.01 -15.51
CA LYS A 291 29.65 -1.31 -14.91
C LYS A 291 29.73 -1.12 -13.39
N VAL A 292 28.58 -1.19 -12.74
CA VAL A 292 28.50 -0.98 -11.28
C VAL A 292 28.95 -2.21 -10.48
N SER A 293 29.44 -1.96 -9.27
CA SER A 293 29.98 -3.00 -8.37
C SER A 293 28.89 -3.91 -7.78
N SER A 294 27.67 -3.41 -7.60
CA SER A 294 26.56 -4.15 -7.00
C SER A 294 25.19 -3.53 -7.31
N VAL A 295 24.12 -4.24 -6.99
CA VAL A 295 22.74 -3.72 -7.07
C VAL A 295 22.46 -2.56 -6.10
N ASN A 296 23.29 -2.39 -5.08
CA ASN A 296 23.23 -1.31 -4.10
C ASN A 296 24.28 -0.21 -4.33
N ALA A 297 25.01 -0.28 -5.43
CA ALA A 297 26.14 0.62 -5.71
C ALA A 297 25.80 2.10 -5.51
N LEU A 298 24.69 2.56 -6.10
CA LEU A 298 24.27 3.96 -6.02
C LEU A 298 23.91 4.37 -4.57
N LEU A 299 23.23 3.51 -3.83
CA LEU A 299 22.89 3.78 -2.43
C LEU A 299 24.13 3.79 -1.54
N ASN A 300 25.04 2.85 -1.77
CA ASN A 300 26.30 2.79 -1.02
C ASN A 300 27.16 4.04 -1.29
N THR A 301 27.25 4.46 -2.56
CA THR A 301 27.98 5.68 -2.94
C THR A 301 27.32 6.93 -2.33
N LEU A 302 25.99 7.02 -2.36
CA LEU A 302 25.26 8.11 -1.72
C LEU A 302 25.61 8.22 -0.24
N LYS A 303 25.49 7.12 0.51
CA LYS A 303 25.74 7.08 1.95
C LYS A 303 27.19 7.35 2.31
N ALA A 304 28.13 6.77 1.60
CA ALA A 304 29.56 6.96 1.84
C ALA A 304 30.02 8.42 1.63
N ASN A 305 29.17 9.27 1.05
CA ASN A 305 29.52 10.65 0.72
C ASN A 305 28.58 11.69 1.37
N GLY A 306 28.10 11.40 2.57
CA GLY A 306 27.30 12.34 3.36
C GLY A 306 25.81 12.29 3.09
N GLY A 307 25.33 11.30 2.34
CA GLY A 307 23.91 11.09 2.08
C GLY A 307 23.26 10.03 2.98
N ASP A 308 23.74 9.80 4.20
CA ASP A 308 23.29 8.71 5.08
C ASP A 308 21.79 8.73 5.37
N SER A 309 21.21 9.90 5.54
CA SER A 309 19.79 10.10 5.82
C SER A 309 18.91 10.01 4.57
N TYR A 310 19.50 9.98 3.38
CA TYR A 310 18.75 10.10 2.12
C TYR A 310 18.70 8.78 1.33
N THR A 311 17.84 8.76 0.35
CA THR A 311 17.73 7.64 -0.60
C THR A 311 18.01 8.10 -2.03
N VAL A 312 18.51 7.20 -2.89
CA VAL A 312 18.68 7.53 -4.32
C VAL A 312 17.33 7.88 -4.95
N HIS A 313 16.24 7.25 -4.49
CA HIS A 313 14.88 7.59 -4.94
C HIS A 313 14.47 8.99 -4.50
N GLY A 314 14.90 9.44 -3.32
CA GLY A 314 14.65 10.78 -2.79
C GLY A 314 15.21 11.89 -3.69
N MET A 315 16.29 11.65 -4.46
CA MET A 315 16.81 12.63 -5.42
C MET A 315 15.79 13.04 -6.50
N ARG A 316 14.82 12.20 -6.78
CA ARG A 316 13.71 12.53 -7.69
C ARG A 316 12.72 13.50 -7.04
N THR A 317 12.55 13.41 -5.73
CA THR A 317 11.78 14.39 -4.95
C THR A 317 12.51 15.73 -4.94
N SER A 318 13.84 15.74 -4.71
CA SER A 318 14.67 16.96 -4.79
C SER A 318 14.50 17.67 -6.14
N PHE A 319 14.47 16.94 -7.25
CA PHE A 319 14.18 17.50 -8.57
C PHE A 319 12.79 18.15 -8.64
N THR A 320 11.74 17.46 -8.20
CA THR A 320 10.37 17.99 -8.26
C THR A 320 10.16 19.18 -7.32
N GLU A 321 10.78 19.16 -6.16
CA GLU A 321 10.77 20.28 -5.22
C GLU A 321 11.51 21.50 -5.77
N TRP A 322 12.66 21.29 -6.44
CA TRP A 322 13.37 22.36 -7.12
C TRP A 322 12.51 22.98 -8.21
N VAL A 323 11.85 22.18 -9.05
CA VAL A 323 10.95 22.70 -10.08
C VAL A 323 9.86 23.56 -9.48
N ALA A 324 9.21 23.10 -8.42
CA ALA A 324 8.13 23.81 -7.75
C ALA A 324 8.61 25.11 -7.06
N ALA A 325 9.85 25.14 -6.56
CA ALA A 325 10.38 26.26 -5.79
C ALA A 325 11.06 27.35 -6.66
N GLU A 326 11.71 26.96 -7.76
CA GLU A 326 12.64 27.84 -8.50
C GLU A 326 12.20 28.09 -9.95
N THR A 327 11.06 27.53 -10.38
CA THR A 327 10.65 27.65 -11.78
C THR A 327 9.14 27.86 -11.93
N ASP A 328 8.73 28.39 -13.10
CA ASP A 328 7.33 28.54 -13.49
C ASP A 328 6.77 27.30 -14.23
N TRP A 329 7.52 26.20 -14.31
CA TRP A 329 7.05 24.98 -14.95
C TRP A 329 6.04 24.25 -14.06
N SER A 330 5.05 23.63 -14.71
CA SER A 330 4.02 22.89 -13.96
C SER A 330 4.55 21.57 -13.40
N ASP A 331 3.99 21.14 -12.26
CA ASP A 331 4.25 19.81 -11.66
C ASP A 331 3.99 18.67 -12.67
N ASP A 332 3.00 18.79 -13.55
CA ASP A 332 2.72 17.79 -14.61
C ASP A 332 3.91 17.64 -15.56
N LEU A 333 4.61 18.71 -15.88
CA LEU A 333 5.80 18.66 -16.73
C LEU A 333 6.98 18.02 -16.00
N ALA A 334 7.18 18.34 -14.71
CA ALA A 334 8.17 17.70 -13.86
C ALA A 334 7.91 16.19 -13.73
N ASP A 335 6.68 15.80 -13.43
CA ASP A 335 6.26 14.41 -13.34
C ASP A 335 6.52 13.63 -14.64
N ARG A 336 6.34 14.26 -15.80
CA ARG A 336 6.67 13.67 -17.11
C ARG A 336 8.17 13.47 -17.30
N CYS A 337 9.02 14.37 -16.80
CA CYS A 337 10.47 14.20 -16.88
C CYS A 337 10.93 12.92 -16.20
N ILE A 338 10.33 12.59 -15.06
CA ILE A 338 10.71 11.43 -14.25
C ILE A 338 9.78 10.21 -14.43
N ALA A 339 8.93 10.17 -15.43
CA ALA A 339 7.92 9.12 -15.64
C ALA A 339 7.08 8.82 -14.37
N HIS A 340 6.63 9.88 -13.68
CA HIS A 340 5.77 9.79 -12.52
C HIS A 340 4.31 9.95 -12.94
N GLU A 341 3.51 8.90 -12.82
CA GLU A 341 2.14 8.90 -13.31
C GLU A 341 1.12 9.28 -12.22
N ARG A 342 1.03 10.55 -11.84
CA ARG A 342 -0.01 11.07 -10.92
C ARG A 342 -1.33 11.44 -11.63
N ARG A 343 -1.39 11.38 -12.96
CA ARG A 343 -2.54 11.86 -13.75
C ARG A 343 -3.72 10.91 -13.70
N SER A 344 -4.94 11.47 -13.62
CA SER A 344 -6.19 10.73 -13.76
C SER A 344 -6.29 10.04 -15.14
N LYS A 345 -7.05 8.94 -15.22
CA LYS A 345 -7.30 8.21 -16.48
C LYS A 345 -7.85 9.13 -17.58
N VAL A 346 -8.67 10.12 -17.21
CA VAL A 346 -9.27 11.09 -18.13
C VAL A 346 -8.21 11.99 -18.77
N ARG A 347 -7.33 12.62 -17.96
CA ARG A 347 -6.22 13.45 -18.49
C ARG A 347 -5.28 12.68 -19.40
N LYS A 348 -5.01 11.39 -19.11
CA LYS A 348 -4.16 10.53 -19.95
C LYS A 348 -4.73 10.31 -21.35
N ALA A 349 -6.05 10.27 -21.50
CA ALA A 349 -6.71 10.07 -22.79
C ALA A 349 -6.58 11.28 -23.74
N TYR A 350 -6.53 12.49 -23.17
CA TYR A 350 -6.48 13.73 -23.95
C TYR A 350 -5.06 14.25 -24.23
N GLN A 351 -4.05 13.85 -23.47
CA GLN A 351 -2.67 14.34 -23.60
C GLN A 351 -1.74 13.22 -24.09
N ARG A 352 -1.72 13.00 -25.40
CA ARG A 352 -0.91 11.95 -26.05
C ARG A 352 0.56 12.34 -26.22
N ASP A 353 0.86 13.64 -26.35
CA ASP A 353 2.21 14.14 -26.50
C ASP A 353 3.00 14.03 -25.18
N ASP A 354 4.25 13.60 -25.28
CA ASP A 354 5.15 13.52 -24.14
C ASP A 354 5.89 14.83 -23.83
N LEU A 355 5.64 15.87 -24.62
CA LEU A 355 6.21 17.23 -24.49
C LEU A 355 7.75 17.23 -24.46
N LEU A 356 8.39 16.39 -25.27
CA LEU A 356 9.86 16.22 -25.26
C LEU A 356 10.62 17.55 -25.40
N PRO A 357 10.25 18.50 -26.29
CA PRO A 357 10.94 19.81 -26.39
C PRO A 357 10.89 20.60 -25.07
N LYS A 358 9.73 20.66 -24.41
CA LYS A 358 9.60 21.37 -23.13
C LYS A 358 10.39 20.67 -22.01
N ARG A 359 10.41 19.35 -22.03
CA ARG A 359 11.16 18.54 -21.06
C ARG A 359 12.67 18.72 -21.25
N ARG A 360 13.16 19.02 -22.45
CA ARG A 360 14.58 19.38 -22.68
C ARG A 360 14.97 20.60 -21.87
N LEU A 361 14.15 21.64 -21.93
CA LEU A 361 14.44 22.90 -21.24
C LEU A 361 14.55 22.69 -19.73
N ILE A 362 13.61 21.96 -19.15
CA ILE A 362 13.60 21.71 -17.70
C ILE A 362 14.77 20.80 -17.27
N MET A 363 15.09 19.75 -18.06
CA MET A 363 16.20 18.85 -17.73
C MET A 363 17.56 19.53 -17.92
N GLN A 364 17.68 20.45 -18.89
CA GLN A 364 18.87 21.28 -19.04
C GLN A 364 19.03 22.23 -17.87
N ALA A 365 17.99 22.96 -17.49
CA ALA A 365 18.05 23.88 -16.35
C ALA A 365 18.36 23.17 -15.02
N TRP A 366 17.81 21.96 -14.82
CA TRP A 366 18.18 21.13 -13.67
C TRP A 366 19.65 20.74 -13.69
N ALA A 367 20.17 20.32 -14.86
CA ALA A 367 21.58 20.00 -14.99
C ALA A 367 22.48 21.21 -14.72
N ASP A 368 22.11 22.37 -15.23
CA ASP A 368 22.84 23.63 -15.01
C ASP A 368 22.85 23.97 -13.51
N PHE A 369 21.69 23.89 -12.85
CA PHE A 369 21.59 24.11 -11.41
C PHE A 369 22.47 23.15 -10.61
N VAL A 370 22.42 21.85 -10.89
CA VAL A 370 23.16 20.82 -10.17
C VAL A 370 24.67 20.91 -10.39
N THR A 371 25.11 21.34 -11.57
CA THR A 371 26.54 21.38 -11.95
C THR A 371 27.20 22.73 -11.77
N VAL A 372 26.47 23.77 -11.34
CA VAL A 372 27.06 25.07 -10.98
C VAL A 372 28.04 24.87 -9.83
N ARG A 373 29.26 25.33 -10.02
CA ARG A 373 30.35 25.27 -9.05
C ARG A 373 30.30 26.44 -8.07
#